data_1ad049e4a5df17e7e9df983955a1a261
#
_entry.id   1ad049e4a5df17e7e9df983955a1a261
#
_cell.length_a   1.000
_cell.length_b   1.000
_cell.length_c   1.000
_cell.angle_alpha   90.00
_cell.angle_beta   90.00
_cell.angle_gamma   90.00
#
_symmetry.space_group_name_H-M   'P 1'
#
loop_
_entity.id
_entity.type
_entity.pdbx_description
1 polymer ?
#
loop_
_entity_poly.entity_id
_entity_poly.type
_entity_poly.pdbx_seq_one_letter_code
_entity_poly.pdbx_strand_id
1 'polypeptide(L)'
;EKICFEYLKNCNFEKKLENFYKKKTILITGGAGAIGSNLAISLSKLVGKRGKIIVLDNLSAIRDEEPWNLPSLENMIFVKGDIRNDEDLKRVFKERPEIIFHLAAFFANQNSVDYPENSASVDVMGQIKLLEYAALTNVERFVYASSGCAIYGSYPKLPLVEDFISMHLTTPYQINKMTGEMYCNFYNHHYGLKTVNCRFFNSYGPGEVSGQYRNVIPNFLFWSR
;
A
#
# COMPACT_ATOMS: atom_id res chain seq x y z
N GLU A 1 3.34 14.39 13.80
CA GLU A 1 2.11 13.70 14.23
C GLU A 1 0.91 14.64 14.36
N LYS A 2 0.94 15.66 15.21
CA LYS A 2 -0.21 16.56 15.45
C LYS A 2 -0.79 17.17 14.20
N ILE A 3 0.03 17.73 13.31
CA ILE A 3 -0.42 18.48 12.11
C ILE A 3 -1.16 17.56 11.14
N CYS A 4 -0.64 16.36 10.88
CA CYS A 4 -1.25 15.42 9.96
C CYS A 4 -2.59 14.87 10.52
N PHE A 5 -2.60 14.56 11.81
CA PHE A 5 -3.81 14.09 12.49
C PHE A 5 -4.90 15.17 12.54
N GLU A 6 -4.53 16.43 12.81
CA GLU A 6 -5.47 17.56 12.80
C GLU A 6 -6.03 17.82 11.40
N TYR A 7 -5.20 17.77 10.35
CA TYR A 7 -5.66 17.91 8.98
C TYR A 7 -6.67 16.82 8.62
N LEU A 8 -6.33 15.55 8.83
CA LEU A 8 -7.20 14.42 8.53
C LEU A 8 -8.46 14.39 9.40
N LYS A 9 -8.39 14.86 10.64
CA LYS A 9 -9.55 15.00 11.54
C LYS A 9 -10.58 15.98 10.98
N ASN A 10 -10.15 17.02 10.29
CA ASN A 10 -11.00 18.05 9.72
C ASN A 10 -11.44 17.77 8.28
N CYS A 11 -10.92 16.71 7.62
CA CYS A 11 -11.39 16.32 6.31
C CYS A 11 -12.85 15.86 6.36
N ASN A 12 -13.66 16.43 5.48
CA ASN A 12 -15.01 15.96 5.21
C ASN A 12 -14.98 14.98 4.04
N PHE A 13 -15.60 13.85 4.20
CA PHE A 13 -15.73 12.84 3.14
C PHE A 13 -17.12 12.94 2.51
N GLU A 14 -17.21 12.56 1.23
CA GLU A 14 -18.49 12.42 0.57
C GLU A 14 -19.35 11.37 1.28
N LYS A 15 -20.62 11.64 1.46
CA LYS A 15 -21.58 10.74 2.13
C LYS A 15 -21.63 9.34 1.50
N LYS A 16 -21.34 9.23 0.21
CA LYS A 16 -21.24 7.95 -0.51
C LYS A 16 -20.08 7.11 0.03
N LEU A 17 -18.90 7.72 0.26
CA LEU A 17 -17.74 7.03 0.84
C LEU A 17 -18.00 6.62 2.29
N GLU A 18 -18.58 7.50 3.10
CA GLU A 18 -18.94 7.19 4.47
C GLU A 18 -19.88 5.98 4.55
N ASN A 19 -20.90 5.93 3.69
CA ASN A 19 -21.84 4.82 3.65
C ASN A 19 -21.19 3.52 3.19
N PHE A 20 -20.28 3.58 2.21
CA PHE A 20 -19.60 2.40 1.67
C PHE A 20 -18.64 1.76 2.68
N TYR A 21 -17.85 2.58 3.39
CA TYR A 21 -16.86 2.06 4.32
C TYR A 21 -17.40 1.78 5.73
N LYS A 22 -18.60 2.24 6.05
CA LYS A 22 -19.20 2.12 7.38
C LYS A 22 -19.21 0.67 7.87
N LYS A 23 -18.62 0.43 9.03
CA LYS A 23 -18.52 -0.89 9.71
C LYS A 23 -17.63 -1.91 8.99
N LYS A 24 -16.95 -1.56 7.93
CA LYS A 24 -16.05 -2.47 7.21
C LYS A 24 -14.81 -2.83 8.03
N THR A 25 -14.32 -4.04 7.83
CA THR A 25 -13.00 -4.48 8.27
C THR A 25 -12.02 -4.34 7.10
N ILE A 26 -10.97 -3.56 7.25
CA ILE A 26 -10.04 -3.19 6.19
C ILE A 26 -8.62 -3.57 6.58
N LEU A 27 -7.93 -4.30 5.72
CA LEU A 27 -6.50 -4.60 5.85
C LEU A 27 -5.70 -3.62 5.00
N ILE A 28 -4.68 -3.02 5.60
CA ILE A 28 -3.71 -2.16 4.90
C ILE A 28 -2.33 -2.76 5.12
N THR A 29 -1.73 -3.30 4.07
CA THR A 29 -0.33 -3.75 4.11
C THR A 29 0.59 -2.60 3.73
N GLY A 30 1.75 -2.46 4.39
CA GLY A 30 2.58 -1.27 4.26
C GLY A 30 1.96 -0.04 4.93
N GLY A 31 1.10 -0.27 5.91
CA GLY A 31 0.30 0.78 6.53
C GLY A 31 1.07 1.69 7.49
N ALA A 32 2.30 1.34 7.88
CA ALA A 32 3.21 2.22 8.61
C ALA A 32 4.07 3.11 7.69
N GLY A 33 3.98 2.94 6.36
CA GLY A 33 4.58 3.84 5.38
C GLY A 33 3.85 5.18 5.28
N ALA A 34 4.42 6.15 4.53
CA ALA A 34 3.86 7.49 4.39
C ALA A 34 2.43 7.50 3.84
N ILE A 35 2.16 6.80 2.74
CA ILE A 35 0.82 6.71 2.15
C ILE A 35 -0.10 5.90 3.06
N GLY A 36 0.38 4.74 3.54
CA GLY A 36 -0.41 3.80 4.32
C GLY A 36 -0.92 4.36 5.63
N SER A 37 -0.10 5.10 6.36
CA SER A 37 -0.49 5.71 7.64
C SER A 37 -1.57 6.78 7.47
N ASN A 38 -1.44 7.64 6.47
CA ASN A 38 -2.46 8.64 6.13
C ASN A 38 -3.78 7.96 5.71
N LEU A 39 -3.70 6.89 4.92
CA LEU A 39 -4.86 6.11 4.53
C LEU A 39 -5.52 5.42 5.72
N ALA A 40 -4.73 4.80 6.62
CA ALA A 40 -5.22 4.11 7.81
C ALA A 40 -6.00 5.07 8.73
N ILE A 41 -5.48 6.28 8.97
CA ILE A 41 -6.13 7.30 9.77
C ILE A 41 -7.45 7.75 9.12
N SER A 42 -7.45 8.01 7.82
CA SER A 42 -8.62 8.43 7.07
C SER A 42 -9.72 7.36 7.06
N LEU A 43 -9.36 6.12 6.80
CA LEU A 43 -10.28 4.98 6.79
C LEU A 43 -10.81 4.66 8.19
N SER A 44 -10.01 4.82 9.25
CA SER A 44 -10.46 4.66 10.64
C SER A 44 -11.66 5.56 10.95
N LYS A 45 -11.63 6.81 10.44
CA LYS A 45 -12.76 7.74 10.54
C LYS A 45 -13.99 7.24 9.78
N LEU A 46 -13.79 6.77 8.54
CA LEU A 46 -14.87 6.31 7.65
C LEU A 46 -15.57 5.04 8.13
N VAL A 47 -14.82 4.05 8.63
CA VAL A 47 -15.41 2.80 9.13
C VAL A 47 -16.17 3.00 10.45
N GLY A 48 -15.80 4.04 11.20
CA GLY A 48 -16.40 4.38 12.49
C GLY A 48 -16.13 3.35 13.59
N LYS A 49 -16.70 3.54 14.77
CA LYS A 49 -16.45 2.70 15.98
C LYS A 49 -16.75 1.21 15.81
N ARG A 50 -17.61 0.83 14.87
CA ARG A 50 -18.01 -0.58 14.63
C ARG A 50 -17.23 -1.24 13.51
N GLY A 51 -16.42 -0.50 12.76
CA GLY A 51 -15.51 -1.02 11.76
C GLY A 51 -14.13 -1.24 12.35
N LYS A 52 -13.21 -1.81 11.54
CA LYS A 52 -11.87 -2.15 12.00
C LYS A 52 -10.84 -1.86 10.91
N ILE A 53 -9.73 -1.28 11.29
CA ILE A 53 -8.54 -1.12 10.46
C ILE A 53 -7.45 -2.04 10.99
N ILE A 54 -6.92 -2.89 10.12
CA ILE A 54 -5.78 -3.76 10.40
C ILE A 54 -4.60 -3.24 9.59
N VAL A 55 -3.54 -2.86 10.26
CA VAL A 55 -2.30 -2.42 9.63
C VAL A 55 -1.28 -3.54 9.75
N LEU A 56 -0.83 -4.09 8.63
CA LEU A 56 0.27 -5.06 8.58
C LEU A 56 1.50 -4.38 7.99
N ASP A 57 2.60 -4.32 8.76
CA ASP A 57 3.85 -3.73 8.32
C ASP A 57 5.04 -4.38 9.04
N ASN A 58 6.14 -4.60 8.34
CA ASN A 58 7.36 -5.16 8.94
C ASN A 58 8.33 -4.09 9.43
N LEU A 59 7.97 -2.80 9.29
CA LEU A 59 8.74 -1.62 9.68
C LEU A 59 10.11 -1.48 8.98
N SER A 60 10.34 -2.20 7.87
CA SER A 60 11.61 -2.12 7.12
C SER A 60 11.87 -0.73 6.50
N ALA A 61 10.83 0.08 6.37
CA ALA A 61 10.91 1.41 5.77
C ALA A 61 11.16 2.54 6.77
N ILE A 62 11.07 2.27 8.06
CA ILE A 62 11.27 3.24 9.14
C ILE A 62 12.45 2.80 10.02
N ARG A 63 12.99 3.75 10.82
CA ARG A 63 14.16 3.48 11.68
C ARG A 63 13.77 3.02 13.08
N ASP A 64 12.50 3.18 13.44
CA ASP A 64 12.00 2.88 14.77
C ASP A 64 11.43 1.45 14.84
N GLU A 65 11.41 0.88 16.02
CA GLU A 65 10.81 -0.44 16.26
C GLU A 65 9.29 -0.40 16.30
N GLU A 66 8.72 0.78 16.48
CA GLU A 66 7.28 1.04 16.55
C GLU A 66 6.84 2.05 15.47
N PRO A 67 5.60 1.97 14.99
CA PRO A 67 5.10 2.86 13.94
C PRO A 67 4.78 4.26 14.49
N TRP A 68 5.77 5.14 14.53
CA TRP A 68 5.64 6.50 15.07
C TRP A 68 4.55 7.36 14.41
N ASN A 69 4.11 7.01 13.21
CA ASN A 69 3.14 7.75 12.40
C ASN A 69 1.70 7.19 12.48
N LEU A 70 1.47 6.16 13.28
CA LEU A 70 0.16 5.59 13.52
C LEU A 70 -0.34 5.97 14.93
N PRO A 71 -1.44 6.71 15.05
CA PRO A 71 -2.04 7.00 16.35
C PRO A 71 -2.71 5.76 16.94
N SER A 72 -2.76 5.67 18.26
CA SER A 72 -3.55 4.65 18.95
C SER A 72 -5.04 5.00 18.83
N LEU A 73 -5.78 4.22 18.05
CA LEU A 73 -7.23 4.38 17.83
C LEU A 73 -7.95 3.07 18.21
N GLU A 74 -9.12 3.20 18.84
CA GLU A 74 -9.91 2.04 19.33
C GLU A 74 -10.26 1.02 18.23
N ASN A 75 -10.40 1.49 16.99
CA ASN A 75 -10.76 0.68 15.84
C ASN A 75 -9.57 0.35 14.91
N MET A 76 -8.33 0.54 15.38
CA MET A 76 -7.12 0.25 14.61
C MET A 76 -6.24 -0.75 15.35
N ILE A 77 -5.82 -1.80 14.65
CA ILE A 77 -4.88 -2.81 15.14
C ILE A 77 -3.61 -2.75 14.30
N PHE A 78 -2.47 -2.57 14.94
CA PHE A 78 -1.17 -2.73 14.30
C PHE A 78 -0.65 -4.16 14.51
N VAL A 79 -0.21 -4.77 13.42
CA VAL A 79 0.40 -6.11 13.38
C VAL A 79 1.78 -5.97 12.76
N LYS A 80 2.84 -6.09 13.57
CA LYS A 80 4.20 -6.20 13.06
C LYS A 80 4.36 -7.55 12.40
N GLY A 81 4.60 -7.57 11.08
CA GLY A 81 4.69 -8.80 10.32
C GLY A 81 4.98 -8.56 8.83
N ASP A 82 5.29 -9.62 8.12
CA ASP A 82 5.71 -9.60 6.72
C ASP A 82 4.67 -10.31 5.83
N ILE A 83 4.35 -9.72 4.68
CA ILE A 83 3.41 -10.30 3.70
C ILE A 83 3.90 -11.62 3.08
N ARG A 84 5.19 -11.95 3.23
CA ARG A 84 5.78 -13.21 2.80
C ARG A 84 5.60 -14.34 3.81
N ASN A 85 5.24 -14.00 5.04
CA ASN A 85 5.12 -14.95 6.15
C ASN A 85 3.67 -15.42 6.30
N ASP A 86 3.44 -16.73 6.17
CA ASP A 86 2.10 -17.30 6.24
C ASP A 86 1.46 -17.16 7.63
N GLU A 87 2.24 -17.20 8.71
CA GLU A 87 1.68 -17.04 10.07
C GLU A 87 1.21 -15.60 10.31
N ASP A 88 1.91 -14.60 9.76
CA ASP A 88 1.49 -13.22 9.83
C ASP A 88 0.22 -12.99 8.99
N LEU A 89 0.14 -13.58 7.79
CA LEU A 89 -1.07 -13.52 6.97
C LEU A 89 -2.24 -14.22 7.67
N LYS A 90 -2.06 -15.43 8.19
CA LYS A 90 -3.10 -16.11 8.97
C LYS A 90 -3.61 -15.26 10.14
N ARG A 91 -2.70 -14.56 10.82
CA ARG A 91 -3.05 -13.69 11.95
C ARG A 91 -3.95 -12.53 11.52
N VAL A 92 -3.64 -11.84 10.43
CA VAL A 92 -4.47 -10.71 9.96
C VAL A 92 -5.77 -11.17 9.30
N PHE A 93 -5.76 -12.32 8.62
CA PHE A 93 -6.97 -12.86 7.98
C PHE A 93 -7.96 -13.52 8.96
N LYS A 94 -7.56 -13.83 10.21
CA LYS A 94 -8.49 -14.18 11.30
C LYS A 94 -9.51 -13.05 11.57
N GLU A 95 -9.13 -11.81 11.32
CA GLU A 95 -9.98 -10.64 11.47
C GLU A 95 -11.01 -10.46 10.33
N ARG A 96 -10.96 -11.33 9.31
CA ARG A 96 -11.86 -11.37 8.15
C ARG A 96 -11.95 -10.03 7.40
N PRO A 97 -10.85 -9.52 6.85
CA PRO A 97 -10.88 -8.27 6.09
C PRO A 97 -11.78 -8.39 4.86
N GLU A 98 -12.65 -7.40 4.68
CA GLU A 98 -13.56 -7.29 3.54
C GLU A 98 -12.89 -6.54 2.39
N ILE A 99 -11.99 -5.60 2.71
CA ILE A 99 -11.28 -4.78 1.73
C ILE A 99 -9.79 -4.82 2.07
N ILE A 100 -8.95 -4.96 1.06
CA ILE A 100 -7.49 -4.90 1.22
C ILE A 100 -6.93 -3.74 0.41
N PHE A 101 -6.13 -2.90 1.05
CA PHE A 101 -5.24 -1.94 0.40
C PHE A 101 -3.81 -2.45 0.50
N HIS A 102 -3.27 -2.89 -0.62
CA HIS A 102 -1.92 -3.43 -0.69
C HIS A 102 -0.92 -2.36 -1.10
N LEU A 103 -0.24 -1.78 -0.09
CA LEU A 103 0.79 -0.76 -0.28
C LEU A 103 2.19 -1.24 0.13
N ALA A 104 2.30 -2.41 0.79
CA ALA A 104 3.60 -3.00 1.11
C ALA A 104 4.40 -3.22 -0.17
N ALA A 105 5.63 -2.74 -0.20
CA ALA A 105 6.53 -2.88 -1.33
C ALA A 105 7.98 -2.67 -0.90
N PHE A 106 8.91 -3.27 -1.64
CA PHE A 106 10.33 -2.98 -1.53
C PHE A 106 10.65 -1.75 -2.39
N PHE A 107 10.43 -0.57 -1.81
CA PHE A 107 10.63 0.71 -2.48
C PHE A 107 12.11 1.09 -2.50
N ALA A 108 12.73 1.64 -3.54
CA ALA A 108 12.27 2.19 -4.79
C ALA A 108 13.09 1.65 -5.97
N ASN A 109 13.13 2.40 -7.12
CA ASN A 109 13.85 1.97 -8.32
C ASN A 109 15.29 1.54 -8.03
N GLN A 110 16.14 2.43 -7.47
CA GLN A 110 17.55 2.14 -7.21
C GLN A 110 17.73 1.01 -6.18
N ASN A 111 16.93 0.99 -5.12
CA ASN A 111 16.96 -0.07 -4.13
C ASN A 111 16.68 -1.46 -4.77
N SER A 112 15.78 -1.51 -5.75
CA SER A 112 15.48 -2.74 -6.48
C SER A 112 16.61 -3.18 -7.41
N VAL A 113 17.40 -2.24 -7.93
CA VAL A 113 18.61 -2.54 -8.75
C VAL A 113 19.69 -3.13 -7.85
N ASP A 114 19.89 -2.54 -6.69
CA ASP A 114 20.92 -2.98 -5.73
C ASP A 114 20.57 -4.35 -5.09
N TYR A 115 19.25 -4.63 -4.90
CA TYR A 115 18.76 -5.85 -4.25
C TYR A 115 17.58 -6.48 -5.02
N PRO A 116 17.79 -7.00 -6.24
CA PRO A 116 16.71 -7.46 -7.12
C PRO A 116 15.93 -8.67 -6.56
N GLU A 117 16.58 -9.61 -5.88
CA GLU A 117 15.91 -10.76 -5.26
C GLU A 117 14.98 -10.33 -4.12
N ASN A 118 15.42 -9.41 -3.28
CA ASN A 118 14.58 -8.88 -2.21
C ASN A 118 13.37 -8.16 -2.78
N SER A 119 13.56 -7.37 -3.83
CA SER A 119 12.48 -6.69 -4.52
C SER A 119 11.45 -7.68 -5.08
N ALA A 120 11.89 -8.70 -5.81
CA ALA A 120 11.00 -9.74 -6.35
C ALA A 120 10.30 -10.54 -5.23
N SER A 121 11.03 -10.88 -4.17
CA SER A 121 10.48 -11.61 -3.03
C SER A 121 9.33 -10.84 -2.35
N VAL A 122 9.48 -9.54 -2.12
CA VAL A 122 8.43 -8.72 -1.49
C VAL A 122 7.33 -8.39 -2.49
N ASP A 123 7.69 -7.79 -3.63
CA ASP A 123 6.75 -7.16 -4.55
C ASP A 123 5.97 -8.16 -5.40
N VAL A 124 6.53 -9.34 -5.64
CA VAL A 124 5.87 -10.39 -6.43
C VAL A 124 5.40 -11.54 -5.54
N MET A 125 6.32 -12.21 -4.84
CA MET A 125 5.94 -13.40 -4.06
C MET A 125 5.04 -13.07 -2.87
N GLY A 126 5.33 -11.96 -2.16
CA GLY A 126 4.48 -11.47 -1.08
C GLY A 126 3.08 -11.07 -1.56
N GLN A 127 2.99 -10.43 -2.72
CA GLN A 127 1.70 -10.08 -3.32
C GLN A 127 0.89 -11.31 -3.74
N ILE A 128 1.52 -12.31 -4.37
CA ILE A 128 0.84 -13.56 -4.76
C ILE A 128 0.22 -14.23 -3.53
N LYS A 129 0.99 -14.40 -2.44
CA LYS A 129 0.46 -14.95 -1.19
C LYS A 129 -0.74 -14.15 -0.67
N LEU A 130 -0.64 -12.84 -0.66
CA LEU A 130 -1.75 -11.98 -0.20
C LEU A 130 -3.00 -12.12 -1.08
N LEU A 131 -2.84 -12.21 -2.41
CA LEU A 131 -3.94 -12.44 -3.36
C LEU A 131 -4.57 -13.82 -3.17
N GLU A 132 -3.78 -14.86 -2.88
CA GLU A 132 -4.26 -16.19 -2.54
C GLU A 132 -5.17 -16.16 -1.30
N TYR A 133 -4.68 -15.57 -0.21
CA TYR A 133 -5.49 -15.40 1.00
C TYR A 133 -6.77 -14.59 0.74
N ALA A 134 -6.67 -13.51 -0.05
CA ALA A 134 -7.81 -12.69 -0.40
C ALA A 134 -8.88 -13.47 -1.20
N ALA A 135 -8.46 -14.28 -2.16
CA ALA A 135 -9.36 -15.12 -2.95
C ALA A 135 -10.01 -16.22 -2.10
N LEU A 136 -9.23 -16.94 -1.28
CA LEU A 136 -9.70 -18.01 -0.41
C LEU A 136 -10.69 -17.53 0.66
N THR A 137 -10.58 -16.29 1.12
CA THR A 137 -11.45 -15.73 2.16
C THR A 137 -12.56 -14.85 1.61
N ASN A 138 -12.75 -14.81 0.28
CA ASN A 138 -13.79 -14.03 -0.40
C ASN A 138 -13.75 -12.54 -0.05
N VAL A 139 -12.56 -11.92 -0.09
CA VAL A 139 -12.41 -10.48 0.06
C VAL A 139 -13.23 -9.75 -1.01
N GLU A 140 -13.99 -8.74 -0.61
CA GLU A 140 -14.88 -8.01 -1.53
C GLU A 140 -14.09 -7.18 -2.56
N ARG A 141 -12.95 -6.62 -2.15
CA ARG A 141 -12.13 -5.76 -3.01
C ARG A 141 -10.66 -5.75 -2.59
N PHE A 142 -9.80 -5.87 -3.59
CA PHE A 142 -8.36 -5.75 -3.46
C PHE A 142 -7.85 -4.54 -4.25
N VAL A 143 -7.30 -3.56 -3.56
CA VAL A 143 -6.76 -2.33 -4.15
C VAL A 143 -5.24 -2.42 -4.13
N TYR A 144 -4.63 -2.48 -5.30
CA TYR A 144 -3.18 -2.59 -5.46
C TYR A 144 -2.55 -1.23 -5.74
N ALA A 145 -1.55 -0.87 -4.95
CA ALA A 145 -0.71 0.30 -5.18
C ALA A 145 0.33 0.00 -6.27
N SER A 146 -0.08 0.16 -7.51
CA SER A 146 0.79 0.15 -8.68
C SER A 146 1.55 1.47 -8.81
N SER A 147 2.26 1.68 -9.89
CA SER A 147 3.10 2.87 -10.11
C SER A 147 2.98 3.37 -11.56
N GLY A 148 2.65 4.64 -11.71
CA GLY A 148 2.61 5.26 -13.03
C GLY A 148 3.97 5.23 -13.73
N CYS A 149 5.04 5.65 -13.06
CA CYS A 149 6.38 5.62 -13.65
C CYS A 149 6.88 4.19 -13.97
N ALA A 150 6.37 3.17 -13.26
CA ALA A 150 6.68 1.78 -13.56
C ALA A 150 5.99 1.31 -14.83
N ILE A 151 4.67 1.49 -14.90
CA ILE A 151 3.84 0.93 -15.98
C ILE A 151 4.02 1.67 -17.30
N TYR A 152 4.19 2.99 -17.26
CA TYR A 152 4.33 3.80 -18.46
C TYR A 152 5.78 3.84 -19.03
N GLY A 153 6.77 3.38 -18.26
CA GLY A 153 8.17 3.35 -18.68
C GLY A 153 8.79 4.74 -18.82
N SER A 154 9.96 4.80 -19.50
CA SER A 154 10.78 6.02 -19.56
C SER A 154 10.35 7.01 -20.65
N TYR A 155 9.63 6.55 -21.69
CA TYR A 155 9.32 7.38 -22.88
C TYR A 155 7.87 7.20 -23.35
N PRO A 156 6.86 7.47 -22.50
CA PRO A 156 5.49 7.31 -22.90
C PRO A 156 5.02 8.45 -23.80
N LYS A 157 4.05 8.15 -24.69
CA LYS A 157 3.32 9.19 -25.42
C LYS A 157 2.35 9.90 -24.44
N LEU A 158 2.35 11.22 -24.47
CA LEU A 158 1.43 12.03 -23.68
C LEU A 158 0.16 12.42 -24.47
N PRO A 159 -0.99 12.58 -23.82
CA PRO A 159 -1.25 12.28 -22.40
C PRO A 159 -1.21 10.78 -22.10
N LEU A 160 -0.90 10.42 -20.83
CA LEU A 160 -0.93 9.03 -20.37
C LEU A 160 -2.36 8.55 -20.29
N VAL A 161 -2.60 7.30 -20.68
CA VAL A 161 -3.91 6.64 -20.65
C VAL A 161 -3.78 5.26 -19.99
N GLU A 162 -4.83 4.81 -19.32
CA GLU A 162 -4.83 3.57 -18.53
C GLU A 162 -4.63 2.32 -19.39
N ASP A 163 -5.01 2.36 -20.66
CA ASP A 163 -4.85 1.24 -21.60
C ASP A 163 -3.40 1.03 -22.06
N PHE A 164 -2.51 1.99 -21.81
CA PHE A 164 -1.13 1.87 -22.22
C PHE A 164 -0.27 1.17 -21.15
N ILE A 165 0.56 0.24 -21.60
CA ILE A 165 1.59 -0.45 -20.81
C ILE A 165 2.89 -0.45 -21.63
N SER A 166 3.98 0.00 -21.02
CA SER A 166 5.30 -0.05 -21.66
C SER A 166 5.92 -1.45 -21.53
N MET A 167 6.51 -1.94 -22.63
CA MET A 167 7.37 -3.13 -22.58
C MET A 167 8.84 -2.80 -22.31
N HIS A 168 9.20 -1.52 -22.27
CA HIS A 168 10.57 -1.05 -22.02
C HIS A 168 10.73 -0.64 -20.56
N LEU A 169 10.85 -1.64 -19.69
CA LEU A 169 11.07 -1.47 -18.26
C LEU A 169 12.54 -1.75 -17.95
N THR A 170 13.18 -0.88 -17.19
CA THR A 170 14.64 -0.86 -16.98
C THR A 170 15.08 -1.18 -15.56
N THR A 171 14.13 -1.29 -14.62
CA THR A 171 14.44 -1.64 -13.24
C THR A 171 13.57 -2.79 -12.73
N PRO A 172 14.07 -3.62 -11.79
CA PRO A 172 13.28 -4.67 -11.17
C PRO A 172 11.98 -4.15 -10.54
N TYR A 173 12.01 -2.98 -9.91
CA TYR A 173 10.81 -2.35 -9.35
C TYR A 173 9.71 -2.12 -10.41
N GLN A 174 10.08 -1.60 -11.58
CA GLN A 174 9.13 -1.40 -12.69
C GLN A 174 8.53 -2.74 -13.14
N ILE A 175 9.38 -3.74 -13.34
CA ILE A 175 8.95 -5.10 -13.74
C ILE A 175 8.01 -5.70 -12.70
N ASN A 176 8.38 -5.61 -11.43
CA ASN A 176 7.58 -6.18 -10.33
C ASN A 176 6.21 -5.50 -10.21
N LYS A 177 6.14 -4.17 -10.34
CA LYS A 177 4.86 -3.45 -10.32
C LYS A 177 3.95 -3.82 -11.49
N MET A 178 4.51 -3.98 -12.70
CA MET A 178 3.77 -4.50 -13.85
C MET A 178 3.30 -5.95 -13.62
N THR A 179 4.17 -6.81 -13.14
CA THR A 179 3.84 -8.19 -12.78
C THR A 179 2.71 -8.24 -11.75
N GLY A 180 2.73 -7.32 -10.77
CA GLY A 180 1.66 -7.19 -9.78
C GLY A 180 0.29 -6.87 -10.39
N GLU A 181 0.22 -5.97 -11.39
CA GLU A 181 -1.04 -5.72 -12.11
C GLU A 181 -1.51 -6.96 -12.87
N MET A 182 -0.59 -7.71 -13.48
CA MET A 182 -0.92 -8.94 -14.19
C MET A 182 -1.49 -10.01 -13.24
N TYR A 183 -0.93 -10.18 -12.04
CA TYR A 183 -1.49 -11.07 -11.03
C TYR A 183 -2.85 -10.58 -10.51
N CYS A 184 -3.06 -9.30 -10.32
CA CYS A 184 -4.39 -8.75 -10.01
C CYS A 184 -5.41 -9.12 -11.08
N ASN A 185 -5.07 -9.01 -12.36
CA ASN A 185 -5.92 -9.39 -13.47
C ASN A 185 -6.18 -10.91 -13.49
N PHE A 186 -5.16 -11.73 -13.23
CA PHE A 186 -5.29 -13.18 -13.13
C PHE A 186 -6.29 -13.59 -12.03
N TYR A 187 -6.13 -13.06 -10.80
CA TYR A 187 -7.02 -13.37 -9.69
C TYR A 187 -8.45 -12.84 -9.91
N ASN A 188 -8.59 -11.71 -10.59
CA ASN A 188 -9.90 -11.20 -10.99
C ASN A 188 -10.59 -12.15 -11.96
N HIS A 189 -9.88 -12.59 -13.01
CA HIS A 189 -10.46 -13.43 -14.07
C HIS A 189 -10.78 -14.85 -13.59
N HIS A 190 -9.86 -15.48 -12.86
CA HIS A 190 -9.99 -16.90 -12.47
C HIS A 190 -10.73 -17.13 -11.16
N TYR A 191 -10.62 -16.20 -10.20
CA TYR A 191 -11.20 -16.34 -8.87
C TYR A 191 -12.32 -15.33 -8.57
N GLY A 192 -12.62 -14.41 -9.50
CA GLY A 192 -13.64 -13.40 -9.30
C GLY A 192 -13.30 -12.34 -8.25
N LEU A 193 -12.04 -12.29 -7.78
CA LEU A 193 -11.59 -11.29 -6.83
C LEU A 193 -11.62 -9.90 -7.48
N LYS A 194 -12.43 -8.99 -6.97
CA LYS A 194 -12.53 -7.63 -7.52
C LYS A 194 -11.27 -6.84 -7.22
N THR A 195 -10.38 -6.71 -8.21
CA THR A 195 -9.13 -5.97 -8.09
C THR A 195 -9.22 -4.59 -8.71
N VAL A 196 -8.46 -3.63 -8.17
CA VAL A 196 -8.26 -2.28 -8.71
C VAL A 196 -6.78 -1.95 -8.66
N ASN A 197 -6.19 -1.60 -9.80
CA ASN A 197 -4.79 -1.17 -9.89
C ASN A 197 -4.72 0.36 -9.87
N CYS A 198 -4.13 0.94 -8.82
CA CYS A 198 -3.94 2.38 -8.69
C CYS A 198 -2.52 2.76 -9.10
N ARG A 199 -2.34 3.35 -10.27
CA ARG A 199 -1.04 3.80 -10.80
C ARG A 199 -0.65 5.14 -10.21
N PHE A 200 -0.07 5.11 -9.01
CA PHE A 200 0.39 6.33 -8.34
C PHE A 200 1.60 6.93 -9.07
N PHE A 201 1.58 8.23 -9.21
CA PHE A 201 2.76 9.03 -9.54
C PHE A 201 3.45 9.49 -8.26
N ASN A 202 4.51 10.31 -8.39
CA ASN A 202 5.26 10.77 -7.23
C ASN A 202 4.34 11.46 -6.23
N SER A 203 4.30 10.94 -5.02
CA SER A 203 3.60 11.52 -3.89
C SER A 203 4.61 11.98 -2.84
N TYR A 204 4.27 13.02 -2.11
CA TYR A 204 5.03 13.52 -0.97
C TYR A 204 4.06 14.03 0.10
N GLY A 205 4.51 14.04 1.33
CA GLY A 205 3.68 14.56 2.41
C GLY A 205 4.08 14.05 3.79
N PRO A 206 3.21 14.31 4.78
CA PRO A 206 3.44 13.90 6.15
C PRO A 206 3.62 12.38 6.27
N GLY A 207 4.55 11.97 7.13
CA GLY A 207 4.88 10.56 7.34
C GLY A 207 6.02 10.05 6.47
N GLU A 208 6.53 10.83 5.49
CA GLU A 208 7.75 10.45 4.78
C GLU A 208 9.01 10.65 5.65
N VAL A 209 9.98 9.76 5.42
CA VAL A 209 11.29 9.79 6.10
C VAL A 209 12.40 10.03 5.09
N SER A 210 13.50 10.67 5.54
CA SER A 210 14.72 10.81 4.76
C SER A 210 15.51 9.51 4.73
N GLY A 211 16.33 9.29 3.70
CA GLY A 211 17.21 8.13 3.58
C GLY A 211 17.76 7.94 2.18
N GLN A 212 18.69 6.99 2.03
CA GLN A 212 19.42 6.74 0.78
C GLN A 212 18.51 6.50 -0.43
N TYR A 213 17.44 5.74 -0.26
CA TYR A 213 16.50 5.38 -1.33
C TYR A 213 15.20 6.16 -1.27
N ARG A 214 15.19 7.33 -0.59
CA ARG A 214 13.99 8.14 -0.41
C ARG A 214 13.90 9.28 -1.42
N ASN A 215 12.68 9.82 -1.56
CA ASN A 215 12.39 10.91 -2.48
C ASN A 215 13.16 12.19 -2.12
N VAL A 216 13.30 13.08 -3.10
CA VAL A 216 14.07 14.32 -3.00
C VAL A 216 13.52 15.26 -1.91
N ILE A 217 12.20 15.39 -1.79
CA ILE A 217 11.57 16.33 -0.84
C ILE A 217 11.90 16.01 0.62
N PRO A 218 11.66 14.79 1.15
CA PRO A 218 12.02 14.46 2.52
C PRO A 218 13.53 14.56 2.77
N ASN A 219 14.37 14.22 1.80
CA ASN A 219 15.81 14.34 1.92
C ASN A 219 16.26 15.81 2.03
N PHE A 220 15.76 16.69 1.17
CA PHE A 220 16.10 18.10 1.23
C PHE A 220 15.58 18.77 2.51
N LEU A 221 14.40 18.44 2.98
CA LEU A 221 13.88 18.92 4.25
C LEU A 221 14.74 18.46 5.43
N PHE A 222 15.27 17.25 5.38
CA PHE A 222 16.19 16.73 6.40
C PHE A 222 17.56 17.44 6.39
N TRP A 223 18.13 17.68 5.19
CA TRP A 223 19.44 18.33 5.05
C TRP A 223 19.40 19.83 5.26
N SER A 224 18.24 20.47 5.15
CA SER A 224 18.05 21.90 5.37
C SER A 224 17.94 22.30 6.85
N ARG A 225 17.91 21.33 7.75
CA ARG A 225 17.87 21.51 9.22
C ARG A 225 19.26 21.54 9.83
#